data_629046cce9e3096f84472c8fd8b10049
#
_entry.id   629046cce9e3096f84472c8fd8b10049
#
_cell.length_a   1.000
_cell.length_b   1.000
_cell.length_c   1.000
_cell.angle_alpha   90.00
_cell.angle_beta   90.00
_cell.angle_gamma   90.00
#
_symmetry.space_group_name_H-M   'P 1'
#
loop_
_entity.id
_entity.type
_entity.pdbx_description
1 polymer ?
#
loop_
_entity_poly.entity_id
_entity_poly.type
_entity_poly.pdbx_seq_one_letter_code
_entity_poly.pdbx_strand_id
1 'polypeptide(L)'
;MFALKFVFSILIMTMMVSLVTSSKEKSSAMKKEMFGTTSDGTPVYVYTLQNAHKMQARVMNYGGILVSLIVPDKNGQLDDVVLGYDSLATYEKNNNPYFGALIGRYGNRIGKGKFTLNGKEYTLALNNGPNTLHGGLKGFDKAVWTVSEKESAPGRSLVLTYLSKDGEECYQGNLSVKVVYT
;
A
#
# COMPACT_ATOMS: atom_id res chain seq x y z
N MET A 1 -62.94 49.90 -45.63
CA MET A 1 -61.62 50.43 -45.14
C MET A 1 -61.22 49.54 -43.99
N PHE A 2 -60.41 48.51 -44.28
CA PHE A 2 -60.03 47.46 -43.30
C PHE A 2 -58.70 47.82 -42.67
N ALA A 3 -58.66 47.92 -41.32
CA ALA A 3 -57.46 48.12 -40.55
C ALA A 3 -56.88 46.76 -40.17
N LEU A 4 -55.70 46.45 -40.72
CA LEU A 4 -54.93 45.23 -40.43
C LEU A 4 -54.13 45.43 -39.13
N LYS A 5 -54.50 44.71 -38.05
CA LYS A 5 -53.73 44.65 -36.80
C LYS A 5 -52.63 43.64 -36.94
N PHE A 6 -51.37 44.12 -36.93
CA PHE A 6 -50.19 43.26 -36.79
C PHE A 6 -50.00 42.93 -35.29
N VAL A 7 -50.11 41.66 -34.99
CA VAL A 7 -49.72 41.11 -33.68
C VAL A 7 -48.29 40.64 -33.76
N PHE A 8 -47.36 41.36 -33.11
CA PHE A 8 -45.98 40.94 -32.94
C PHE A 8 -45.91 39.91 -31.81
N SER A 9 -45.71 38.64 -32.16
CA SER A 9 -45.45 37.56 -31.20
C SER A 9 -43.94 37.52 -30.91
N ILE A 10 -43.52 38.03 -29.76
CA ILE A 10 -42.12 37.94 -29.31
C ILE A 10 -41.96 36.54 -28.70
N LEU A 11 -41.28 35.66 -29.42
CA LEU A 11 -40.87 34.33 -28.96
C LEU A 11 -39.62 34.51 -28.07
N ILE A 12 -39.80 34.50 -26.76
CA ILE A 12 -38.70 34.47 -25.78
C ILE A 12 -38.20 33.05 -25.72
N MET A 13 -37.12 32.79 -26.44
CA MET A 13 -36.36 31.56 -26.36
C MET A 13 -35.48 31.57 -25.13
N THR A 14 -35.98 31.04 -24.02
CA THR A 14 -35.21 30.81 -22.79
C THR A 14 -34.18 29.71 -23.01
N MET A 15 -32.95 30.11 -23.24
CA MET A 15 -31.78 29.21 -23.31
C MET A 15 -31.47 28.72 -21.90
N MET A 16 -31.95 27.53 -21.52
CA MET A 16 -31.51 26.85 -20.30
C MET A 16 -30.06 26.44 -20.48
N VAL A 17 -29.15 27.23 -19.92
CA VAL A 17 -27.77 26.82 -19.73
C VAL A 17 -27.76 25.84 -18.55
N SER A 18 -27.71 24.54 -18.86
CA SER A 18 -27.47 23.51 -17.87
C SER A 18 -26.04 23.68 -17.35
N LEU A 19 -25.86 24.29 -16.18
CA LEU A 19 -24.62 24.21 -15.44
C LEU A 19 -24.43 22.72 -15.04
N VAL A 20 -23.66 21.99 -15.80
CA VAL A 20 -23.09 20.72 -15.35
C VAL A 20 -22.03 21.07 -14.32
N THR A 21 -22.45 21.19 -13.06
CA THR A 21 -21.52 21.19 -11.94
C THR A 21 -20.91 19.80 -11.86
N SER A 22 -19.73 19.63 -12.47
CA SER A 22 -18.88 18.47 -12.20
C SER A 22 -18.53 18.52 -10.71
N SER A 23 -19.31 17.80 -9.90
CA SER A 23 -18.95 17.53 -8.54
C SER A 23 -17.66 16.72 -8.59
N LYS A 24 -16.51 17.37 -8.39
CA LYS A 24 -15.28 16.67 -8.03
C LYS A 24 -15.62 15.83 -6.82
N GLU A 25 -15.83 14.52 -7.01
CA GLU A 25 -15.91 13.59 -5.88
C GLU A 25 -14.71 13.87 -5.00
N LYS A 26 -14.99 14.36 -3.80
CA LYS A 26 -13.98 14.61 -2.79
C LYS A 26 -13.44 13.25 -2.43
N SER A 27 -12.27 12.89 -2.97
CA SER A 27 -11.58 11.63 -2.65
C SER A 27 -11.65 11.45 -1.14
N SER A 28 -12.36 10.42 -0.68
CA SER A 28 -12.49 10.14 0.76
C SER A 28 -11.10 9.95 1.35
N ALA A 29 -10.88 10.46 2.58
CA ALA A 29 -9.63 10.26 3.29
C ALA A 29 -9.32 8.76 3.36
N MET A 30 -8.05 8.38 3.21
CA MET A 30 -7.62 7.00 3.39
C MET A 30 -7.99 6.55 4.80
N LYS A 31 -8.65 5.39 4.93
CA LYS A 31 -9.03 4.86 6.23
C LYS A 31 -7.78 4.29 6.91
N LYS A 32 -7.48 4.79 8.12
CA LYS A 32 -6.42 4.32 9.00
C LYS A 32 -7.03 3.73 10.25
N GLU A 33 -6.65 2.50 10.61
CA GLU A 33 -7.16 1.79 11.77
C GLU A 33 -6.01 1.20 12.58
N MET A 34 -6.16 1.14 13.89
CA MET A 34 -5.23 0.41 14.76
C MET A 34 -5.33 -1.08 14.46
N PHE A 35 -4.22 -1.73 14.12
CA PHE A 35 -4.18 -3.18 13.88
C PHE A 35 -3.64 -3.95 15.09
N GLY A 36 -2.78 -3.31 15.87
CA GLY A 36 -2.22 -3.87 17.08
C GLY A 36 -1.03 -3.08 17.58
N THR A 37 -0.34 -3.65 18.55
CA THR A 37 0.91 -3.12 19.11
C THR A 37 1.94 -4.25 19.08
N THR A 38 3.12 -3.98 18.55
CA THR A 38 4.22 -4.96 18.54
C THR A 38 4.65 -5.35 19.95
N SER A 39 5.36 -6.45 20.06
CA SER A 39 5.89 -6.95 21.34
C SER A 39 6.83 -5.93 22.05
N ASP A 40 7.43 -4.99 21.31
CA ASP A 40 8.25 -3.89 21.86
C ASP A 40 7.45 -2.59 22.15
N GLY A 41 6.11 -2.62 22.02
CA GLY A 41 5.23 -1.50 22.33
C GLY A 41 4.98 -0.53 21.16
N THR A 42 5.48 -0.80 19.95
CA THR A 42 5.29 0.08 18.79
C THR A 42 3.87 -0.09 18.18
N PRO A 43 3.08 0.98 18.01
CA PRO A 43 1.75 0.88 17.42
C PRO A 43 1.81 0.56 15.92
N VAL A 44 0.96 -0.38 15.49
CA VAL A 44 0.81 -0.81 14.11
C VAL A 44 -0.56 -0.44 13.59
N TYR A 45 -0.61 0.15 12.41
CA TYR A 45 -1.82 0.60 11.74
C TYR A 45 -2.00 -0.11 10.40
N VAL A 46 -3.24 -0.35 10.01
CA VAL A 46 -3.62 -0.76 8.68
C VAL A 46 -4.28 0.40 7.94
N TYR A 47 -3.92 0.55 6.69
CA TYR A 47 -4.39 1.61 5.78
C TYR A 47 -5.17 0.98 4.65
N THR A 48 -6.36 1.51 4.37
CA THR A 48 -7.23 1.01 3.31
C THR A 48 -7.22 1.96 2.12
N LEU A 49 -6.77 1.45 0.98
CA LEU A 49 -6.93 2.08 -0.33
C LEU A 49 -8.15 1.46 -1.01
N GLN A 50 -9.00 2.29 -1.60
CA GLN A 50 -10.16 1.83 -2.37
C GLN A 50 -10.29 2.66 -3.64
N ASN A 51 -10.54 1.98 -4.76
CA ASN A 51 -10.81 2.62 -6.04
C ASN A 51 -12.32 2.78 -6.31
N ALA A 52 -12.66 3.49 -7.41
CA ALA A 52 -14.04 3.72 -7.82
C ALA A 52 -14.82 2.42 -8.13
N HIS A 53 -14.13 1.33 -8.47
CA HIS A 53 -14.72 0.02 -8.76
C HIS A 53 -14.82 -0.88 -7.51
N LYS A 54 -14.66 -0.31 -6.31
CA LYS A 54 -14.75 -1.00 -5.02
C LYS A 54 -13.63 -2.04 -4.78
N MET A 55 -12.63 -2.12 -5.64
CA MET A 55 -11.41 -2.87 -5.30
C MET A 55 -10.77 -2.22 -4.08
N GLN A 56 -10.30 -3.04 -3.14
CA GLN A 56 -9.76 -2.57 -1.89
C GLN A 56 -8.46 -3.28 -1.56
N ALA A 57 -7.43 -2.52 -1.21
CA ALA A 57 -6.18 -3.04 -0.66
C ALA A 57 -6.01 -2.54 0.78
N ARG A 58 -5.72 -3.45 1.71
CA ARG A 58 -5.39 -3.13 3.10
C ARG A 58 -3.92 -3.42 3.34
N VAL A 59 -3.16 -2.39 3.67
CA VAL A 59 -1.71 -2.46 3.87
C VAL A 59 -1.39 -2.02 5.29
N MET A 60 -0.65 -2.80 6.05
CA MET A 60 -0.18 -2.36 7.37
C MET A 60 1.25 -1.86 7.33
N ASN A 61 1.60 -0.98 8.28
CA ASN A 61 2.94 -0.43 8.37
C ASN A 61 3.96 -1.38 8.98
N TYR A 62 3.58 -2.46 9.63
CA TYR A 62 4.48 -3.55 10.01
C TYR A 62 4.76 -4.42 8.79
N GLY A 63 6.03 -4.54 8.41
CA GLY A 63 6.46 -5.30 7.23
C GLY A 63 5.96 -4.75 5.89
N GLY A 64 5.25 -3.61 5.87
CA GLY A 64 4.55 -3.11 4.68
C GLY A 64 3.57 -4.13 4.09
N ILE A 65 2.98 -4.96 4.96
CA ILE A 65 2.24 -6.16 4.56
C ILE A 65 0.91 -5.81 3.90
N LEU A 66 0.67 -6.38 2.72
CA LEU A 66 -0.66 -6.43 2.11
C LEU A 66 -1.49 -7.48 2.85
N VAL A 67 -2.35 -7.01 3.76
CA VAL A 67 -3.17 -7.87 4.64
C VAL A 67 -4.37 -8.43 3.90
N SER A 68 -4.94 -7.67 2.96
CA SER A 68 -6.16 -7.99 2.23
C SER A 68 -6.17 -7.30 0.88
N LEU A 69 -6.64 -8.01 -0.15
CA LEU A 69 -6.88 -7.48 -1.49
C LEU A 69 -8.23 -7.97 -2.01
N ILE A 70 -9.24 -7.12 -1.88
CA ILE A 70 -10.59 -7.39 -2.35
C ILE A 70 -10.69 -7.01 -3.82
N VAL A 71 -11.04 -7.96 -4.66
CA VAL A 71 -11.21 -7.77 -6.11
C VAL A 71 -12.51 -8.40 -6.60
N PRO A 72 -13.12 -7.90 -7.69
CA PRO A 72 -14.29 -8.55 -8.26
C PRO A 72 -13.89 -9.80 -9.05
N ASP A 73 -14.70 -10.85 -8.95
CA ASP A 73 -14.67 -11.99 -9.85
C ASP A 73 -15.31 -11.65 -11.23
N LYS A 74 -15.40 -12.61 -12.12
CA LYS A 74 -16.04 -12.45 -13.44
C LYS A 74 -17.53 -12.07 -13.40
N ASN A 75 -18.20 -12.27 -12.26
CA ASN A 75 -19.60 -11.94 -12.04
C ASN A 75 -19.76 -10.62 -11.25
N GLY A 76 -18.65 -9.96 -10.90
CA GLY A 76 -18.63 -8.74 -10.10
C GLY A 76 -18.73 -8.99 -8.59
N GLN A 77 -18.68 -10.24 -8.13
CA GLN A 77 -18.66 -10.56 -6.71
C GLN A 77 -17.25 -10.26 -6.15
N LEU A 78 -17.20 -9.48 -5.05
CA LEU A 78 -15.97 -9.07 -4.40
C LEU A 78 -15.51 -10.16 -3.42
N ASP A 79 -14.23 -10.54 -3.51
CA ASP A 79 -13.63 -11.49 -2.57
C ASP A 79 -12.15 -11.17 -2.32
N ASP A 80 -11.61 -11.66 -1.20
CA ASP A 80 -10.20 -11.49 -0.85
C ASP A 80 -9.35 -12.56 -1.56
N VAL A 81 -8.34 -12.12 -2.30
CA VAL A 81 -7.49 -13.01 -3.09
C VAL A 81 -6.09 -13.19 -2.51
N VAL A 82 -5.81 -12.69 -1.31
CA VAL A 82 -4.52 -12.86 -0.65
C VAL A 82 -4.66 -13.61 0.68
N LEU A 83 -3.60 -14.29 1.06
CA LEU A 83 -3.52 -14.94 2.36
C LEU A 83 -2.99 -13.95 3.40
N GLY A 84 -3.57 -13.99 4.58
CA GLY A 84 -3.19 -13.12 5.70
C GLY A 84 -3.69 -13.63 7.04
N TYR A 85 -3.52 -12.84 8.07
CA TYR A 85 -3.97 -13.12 9.44
C TYR A 85 -4.75 -11.93 10.00
N ASP A 86 -5.66 -12.21 10.93
CA ASP A 86 -6.51 -11.20 11.55
C ASP A 86 -5.85 -10.49 12.73
N SER A 87 -4.65 -10.90 13.14
CA SER A 87 -3.95 -10.29 14.27
C SER A 87 -2.46 -10.09 14.04
N LEU A 88 -1.93 -8.98 14.54
CA LEU A 88 -0.50 -8.66 14.50
C LEU A 88 0.35 -9.74 15.19
N ALA A 89 -0.11 -10.25 16.33
CA ALA A 89 0.59 -11.29 17.10
C ALA A 89 0.85 -12.57 16.27
N THR A 90 0.02 -12.86 15.25
CA THR A 90 0.26 -13.99 14.35
C THR A 90 1.32 -13.66 13.31
N TYR A 91 1.39 -12.41 12.84
CA TYR A 91 2.46 -11.96 11.95
C TYR A 91 3.83 -11.90 12.63
N GLU A 92 3.89 -11.62 13.94
CA GLU A 92 5.14 -11.58 14.71
C GLU A 92 5.74 -12.96 15.02
N LYS A 93 4.99 -14.07 14.80
CA LYS A 93 5.51 -15.42 15.02
C LYS A 93 6.68 -15.75 14.09
N ASN A 94 7.71 -16.41 14.62
CA ASN A 94 8.93 -16.75 13.90
C ASN A 94 8.73 -17.69 12.67
N ASN A 95 7.62 -18.42 12.63
CA ASN A 95 7.28 -19.34 11.54
C ASN A 95 6.29 -18.74 10.51
N ASN A 96 6.15 -17.41 10.49
CA ASN A 96 5.31 -16.71 9.51
C ASN A 96 5.83 -16.96 8.09
N PRO A 97 4.99 -17.40 7.13
CA PRO A 97 5.36 -17.67 5.75
C PRO A 97 5.54 -16.42 4.88
N TYR A 98 5.69 -15.24 5.47
CA TYR A 98 5.90 -13.94 4.78
C TYR A 98 4.72 -13.46 3.93
N PHE A 99 3.50 -13.86 4.23
CA PHE A 99 2.31 -13.46 3.48
C PHE A 99 2.23 -11.94 3.31
N GLY A 100 2.16 -11.48 2.05
CA GLY A 100 2.00 -10.08 1.68
C GLY A 100 3.14 -9.13 2.07
N ALA A 101 4.23 -9.63 2.67
CA ALA A 101 5.29 -8.79 3.25
C ALA A 101 6.24 -8.21 2.21
N LEU A 102 6.76 -7.00 2.49
CA LEU A 102 7.92 -6.45 1.79
C LEU A 102 9.18 -7.19 2.22
N ILE A 103 9.92 -7.69 1.26
CA ILE A 103 11.11 -8.51 1.47
C ILE A 103 12.37 -7.70 1.18
N GLY A 104 13.32 -7.76 2.08
CA GLY A 104 14.61 -7.07 1.95
C GLY A 104 15.54 -7.25 3.16
N ARG A 105 16.83 -6.86 3.01
CA ARG A 105 17.38 -6.24 1.77
C ARG A 105 17.42 -7.19 0.58
N TYR A 106 17.71 -8.49 0.79
CA TYR A 106 17.82 -9.50 -0.27
C TYR A 106 16.63 -10.47 -0.21
N GLY A 107 15.95 -10.64 -1.34
CA GLY A 107 14.85 -11.59 -1.47
C GLY A 107 15.34 -13.00 -1.74
N ASN A 108 14.67 -14.00 -1.14
CA ASN A 108 15.03 -15.42 -1.21
C ASN A 108 16.35 -15.71 -0.48
N ARG A 109 17.12 -16.75 -0.91
CA ARG A 109 18.23 -17.30 -0.13
C ARG A 109 19.59 -16.83 -0.59
N ILE A 110 20.46 -16.56 0.40
CA ILE A 110 21.91 -16.49 0.20
C ILE A 110 22.51 -17.74 0.83
N GLY A 111 23.10 -18.60 -0.01
CA GLY A 111 23.68 -19.86 0.42
C GLY A 111 24.79 -19.65 1.45
N LYS A 112 24.76 -20.42 2.55
CA LYS A 112 25.71 -20.32 3.67
C LYS A 112 25.77 -18.92 4.34
N GLY A 113 24.80 -18.04 4.03
CA GLY A 113 24.80 -16.65 4.48
C GLY A 113 26.02 -15.84 4.04
N LYS A 114 26.65 -16.19 2.93
CA LYS A 114 27.90 -15.55 2.49
C LYS A 114 27.83 -15.15 1.01
N PHE A 115 28.41 -13.98 0.73
CA PHE A 115 28.64 -13.52 -0.64
C PHE A 115 29.91 -12.67 -0.72
N THR A 116 30.49 -12.57 -1.92
CA THR A 116 31.63 -11.72 -2.19
C THR A 116 31.20 -10.55 -3.08
N LEU A 117 31.55 -9.34 -2.69
CA LEU A 117 31.32 -8.13 -3.47
C LEU A 117 32.57 -7.28 -3.49
N ASN A 118 33.06 -6.92 -4.67
CA ASN A 118 34.30 -6.14 -4.86
C ASN A 118 35.51 -6.76 -4.14
N GLY A 119 35.64 -8.09 -4.18
CA GLY A 119 36.74 -8.83 -3.57
C GLY A 119 36.66 -8.99 -2.03
N LYS A 120 35.63 -8.46 -1.39
CA LYS A 120 35.39 -8.60 0.05
C LYS A 120 34.28 -9.58 0.34
N GLU A 121 34.55 -10.56 1.23
CA GLU A 121 33.51 -11.48 1.71
C GLU A 121 32.66 -10.81 2.79
N TYR A 122 31.34 -11.05 2.70
CA TYR A 122 30.34 -10.63 3.67
C TYR A 122 29.65 -11.86 4.25
N THR A 123 29.43 -11.85 5.55
CA THR A 123 28.72 -12.93 6.25
C THR A 123 27.48 -12.34 6.91
N LEU A 124 26.34 -12.98 6.65
CA LEU A 124 25.00 -12.59 7.14
C LEU A 124 24.53 -13.58 8.20
N ALA A 125 23.52 -13.17 8.98
CA ALA A 125 22.86 -14.04 9.93
C ALA A 125 22.13 -15.20 9.22
N LEU A 126 22.20 -16.40 9.80
CA LEU A 126 21.52 -17.59 9.29
C LEU A 126 20.15 -17.72 9.96
N ASN A 127 19.08 -17.75 9.16
CA ASN A 127 17.68 -17.88 9.64
C ASN A 127 16.90 -18.97 8.93
N ASN A 128 17.55 -19.73 8.03
CA ASN A 128 16.93 -20.83 7.29
C ASN A 128 17.93 -21.99 7.09
N GLY A 129 18.13 -22.78 8.16
CA GLY A 129 19.20 -23.79 8.20
C GLY A 129 20.55 -23.14 7.93
N PRO A 130 21.33 -23.62 6.92
CA PRO A 130 22.64 -23.06 6.61
C PRO A 130 22.59 -21.76 5.80
N ASN A 131 21.40 -21.19 5.54
CA ASN A 131 21.24 -20.06 4.63
C ASN A 131 20.68 -18.82 5.33
N THR A 132 20.92 -17.64 4.75
CA THR A 132 20.12 -16.44 5.02
C THR A 132 18.92 -16.44 4.09
N LEU A 133 17.72 -16.15 4.63
CA LEU A 133 16.47 -16.07 3.88
C LEU A 133 15.82 -14.70 4.11
N HIS A 134 15.36 -14.09 3.02
CA HIS A 134 14.51 -12.88 3.05
C HIS A 134 15.03 -11.72 3.91
N GLY A 135 16.34 -11.50 3.89
CA GLY A 135 16.98 -10.37 4.56
C GLY A 135 17.57 -10.68 5.93
N GLY A 136 17.26 -11.83 6.55
CA GLY A 136 17.83 -12.25 7.82
C GLY A 136 16.81 -12.50 8.93
N LEU A 137 17.24 -12.38 10.17
CA LEU A 137 16.43 -12.64 11.37
C LEU A 137 15.32 -11.59 11.55
N LYS A 138 15.64 -10.32 11.28
CA LYS A 138 14.72 -9.19 11.37
C LYS A 138 14.82 -8.37 10.07
N GLY A 139 14.29 -8.97 8.97
CA GLY A 139 14.23 -8.31 7.67
C GLY A 139 13.14 -7.24 7.57
N PHE A 140 12.92 -6.73 6.37
CA PHE A 140 11.91 -5.68 6.09
C PHE A 140 10.49 -6.09 6.46
N ASP A 141 10.20 -7.39 6.44
CA ASP A 141 8.94 -8.02 6.85
C ASP A 141 8.60 -7.80 8.33
N LYS A 142 9.59 -7.48 9.17
CA LYS A 142 9.44 -7.23 10.62
C LYS A 142 9.72 -5.79 11.02
N ALA A 143 10.03 -4.91 10.07
CA ALA A 143 10.23 -3.51 10.33
C ALA A 143 8.89 -2.75 10.41
N VAL A 144 8.79 -1.74 11.29
CA VAL A 144 7.68 -0.80 11.26
C VAL A 144 8.07 0.38 10.36
N TRP A 145 7.35 0.50 9.24
CA TRP A 145 7.60 1.51 8.22
C TRP A 145 6.94 2.83 8.57
N THR A 146 7.60 3.94 8.23
CA THR A 146 6.98 5.27 8.27
C THR A 146 6.02 5.40 7.10
N VAL A 147 4.79 5.88 7.38
CA VAL A 147 3.74 6.00 6.38
C VAL A 147 3.36 7.45 6.17
N SER A 148 3.19 7.84 4.92
CA SER A 148 2.56 9.09 4.51
C SER A 148 1.56 8.83 3.38
N GLU A 149 0.52 9.67 3.31
CA GLU A 149 -0.44 9.68 2.23
C GLU A 149 -0.02 10.72 1.19
N LYS A 150 -0.16 10.37 -0.08
CA LYS A 150 0.06 11.29 -1.19
C LYS A 150 -1.17 11.35 -2.08
N GLU A 151 -1.68 12.54 -2.34
CA GLU A 151 -2.65 12.74 -3.41
C GLU A 151 -1.93 12.69 -4.75
N SER A 152 -2.42 11.84 -5.64
CA SER A 152 -1.94 11.71 -7.02
C SER A 152 -3.12 11.39 -7.93
N ALA A 153 -3.16 11.97 -9.14
CA ALA A 153 -4.13 11.51 -10.12
C ALA A 153 -3.78 10.08 -10.56
N PRO A 154 -4.76 9.14 -10.58
CA PRO A 154 -6.21 9.33 -10.44
C PRO A 154 -6.74 9.17 -9.00
N GLY A 155 -5.92 9.12 -7.95
CA GLY A 155 -6.41 8.86 -6.60
C GLY A 155 -5.39 9.16 -5.50
N ARG A 156 -5.39 8.34 -4.46
CA ARG A 156 -4.46 8.43 -3.32
C ARG A 156 -3.47 7.30 -3.35
N SER A 157 -2.25 7.59 -2.95
CA SER A 157 -1.18 6.59 -2.78
C SER A 157 -0.76 6.53 -1.33
N LEU A 158 -0.49 5.32 -0.85
CA LEU A 158 0.17 5.06 0.42
C LEU A 158 1.67 4.98 0.17
N VAL A 159 2.44 5.85 0.80
CA VAL A 159 3.90 5.87 0.69
C VAL A 159 4.50 5.33 1.98
N LEU A 160 5.22 4.22 1.89
CA LEU A 160 5.97 3.63 2.98
C LEU A 160 7.46 3.95 2.79
N THR A 161 8.12 4.39 3.85
CA THR A 161 9.56 4.64 3.84
C THR A 161 10.23 3.93 5.02
N TYR A 162 11.43 3.41 4.78
CA TYR A 162 12.25 2.76 5.77
C TYR A 162 13.72 3.08 5.52
N LEU A 163 14.45 3.40 6.59
CA LEU A 163 15.92 3.51 6.55
C LEU A 163 16.50 2.27 7.19
N SER A 164 16.96 1.34 6.37
CA SER A 164 17.79 0.23 6.83
C SER A 164 19.19 0.76 7.06
N LYS A 165 19.61 0.78 8.34
CA LYS A 165 20.88 1.37 8.74
C LYS A 165 22.07 0.48 8.38
N ASP A 166 23.25 1.08 8.29
CA ASP A 166 24.50 0.33 8.16
C ASP A 166 24.63 -0.73 9.26
N GLY A 167 25.00 -1.96 8.88
CA GLY A 167 25.13 -3.10 9.77
C GLY A 167 23.82 -3.85 10.09
N GLU A 168 22.65 -3.35 9.69
CA GLU A 168 21.39 -4.07 9.89
C GLU A 168 21.44 -5.44 9.21
N GLU A 169 21.12 -6.51 9.97
CA GLU A 169 21.24 -7.92 9.53
C GLU A 169 22.60 -8.25 8.87
N CYS A 170 23.65 -7.54 9.29
CA CYS A 170 25.02 -7.62 8.75
C CYS A 170 25.22 -7.06 7.34
N TYR A 171 24.22 -6.42 6.75
CA TYR A 171 24.37 -5.69 5.49
C TYR A 171 25.03 -4.34 5.72
N GLN A 172 25.97 -3.96 4.85
CA GLN A 172 26.70 -2.70 4.96
C GLN A 172 26.02 -1.55 4.21
N GLY A 173 26.26 -0.34 4.72
CA GLY A 173 25.76 0.91 4.18
C GLY A 173 24.31 1.19 4.57
N ASN A 174 23.97 2.47 4.63
CA ASN A 174 22.59 2.90 4.80
C ASN A 174 21.80 2.68 3.50
N LEU A 175 20.62 2.10 3.60
CA LEU A 175 19.70 1.92 2.48
C LEU A 175 18.37 2.60 2.78
N SER A 176 18.09 3.70 2.07
CA SER A 176 16.75 4.33 2.09
C SER A 176 15.82 3.63 1.12
N VAL A 177 14.73 3.10 1.63
CA VAL A 177 13.73 2.38 0.84
C VAL A 177 12.42 3.15 0.82
N LYS A 178 11.80 3.23 -0.35
CA LYS A 178 10.48 3.82 -0.55
C LYS A 178 9.62 2.87 -1.38
N VAL A 179 8.43 2.55 -0.85
CA VAL A 179 7.42 1.74 -1.53
C VAL A 179 6.15 2.57 -1.66
N VAL A 180 5.48 2.48 -2.80
CA VAL A 180 4.25 3.21 -3.08
C VAL A 180 3.19 2.23 -3.53
N TYR A 181 2.06 2.22 -2.81
CA TYR A 181 0.83 1.55 -3.23
C TYR A 181 -0.12 2.61 -3.79
N THR A 182 -0.57 2.42 -5.02
CA THR A 182 -1.46 3.36 -5.75
C THR A 182 -2.70 2.65 -6.26
#